data_0820a6160c47ffcf32428f58dfefefab
#
_entry.id   0820a6160c47ffcf32428f58dfefefab
#
_cell.length_a   1.000
_cell.length_b   1.000
_cell.length_c   1.000
_cell.angle_alpha   90.00
_cell.angle_beta   90.00
_cell.angle_gamma   90.00
#
_symmetry.space_group_name_H-M   'P 1'
#
loop_
_entity.id
_entity.type
_entity.pdbx_description
1 polymer ?
#
loop_
_entity_poly.entity_id
_entity_poly.type
_entity_poly.pdbx_seq_one_letter_code
_entity_poly.pdbx_strand_id
1 'polypeptide(L)'
;MKKIEAIIKPFKMDEVKKALNEAGVTGMTVSEVKGFGRQKGHTEVYRGAEYVVDFIPKIKIEAAVTAEMVPAVVERILTAAGTGKIGDGKIFVYDLEEVVRIRTGERGMEAL
;
A
#
# COMPACT_ATOMS: atom_id res chain seq x y z
N MET A 1 -14.34 1.32 11.44
CA MET A 1 -13.42 0.47 10.67
C MET A 1 -12.83 1.26 9.52
N LYS A 2 -11.58 1.10 9.29
CA LYS A 2 -10.85 1.81 8.23
C LYS A 2 -10.07 0.82 7.37
N LYS A 3 -9.92 1.14 6.08
CA LYS A 3 -8.99 0.44 5.20
C LYS A 3 -7.78 1.33 4.98
N ILE A 4 -6.61 0.79 5.20
CA ILE A 4 -5.35 1.42 4.87
C ILE A 4 -4.83 0.79 3.59
N GLU A 5 -4.53 1.62 2.62
CA GLU A 5 -3.94 1.20 1.36
C GLU A 5 -2.64 1.97 1.19
N ALA A 6 -1.53 1.25 1.09
CA ALA A 6 -0.22 1.84 0.90
C ALA A 6 0.36 1.42 -0.45
N ILE A 7 0.75 2.39 -1.24
CA ILE A 7 1.47 2.16 -2.49
C ILE A 7 2.92 2.50 -2.21
N ILE A 8 3.80 1.51 -2.33
CA ILE A 8 5.20 1.62 -1.90
C ILE A 8 6.16 1.11 -2.97
N LYS A 9 7.42 1.45 -2.82
CA LYS A 9 8.49 0.86 -3.64
C LYS A 9 8.59 -0.65 -3.37
N PRO A 10 8.79 -1.48 -4.39
CA PRO A 10 8.81 -2.95 -4.21
C PRO A 10 9.83 -3.44 -3.19
N PHE A 11 11.01 -2.85 -3.13
CA PHE A 11 12.05 -3.29 -2.20
C PHE A 11 11.77 -2.92 -0.73
N LYS A 12 10.70 -2.16 -0.48
CA LYS A 12 10.26 -1.82 0.88
C LYS A 12 9.19 -2.76 1.42
N MET A 13 8.72 -3.70 0.62
CA MET A 13 7.62 -4.59 0.99
C MET A 13 7.86 -5.34 2.31
N ASP A 14 9.03 -5.95 2.46
CA ASP A 14 9.32 -6.76 3.65
C ASP A 14 9.37 -5.91 4.92
N GLU A 15 9.96 -4.74 4.84
CA GLU A 15 10.04 -3.81 5.97
C GLU A 15 8.66 -3.32 6.39
N VAL A 16 7.80 -2.98 5.43
CA VAL A 16 6.45 -2.51 5.69
C VAL A 16 5.60 -3.64 6.27
N LYS A 17 5.70 -4.84 5.72
CA LYS A 17 5.00 -6.02 6.24
C LYS A 17 5.35 -6.27 7.71
N LYS A 18 6.64 -6.23 8.03
CA LYS A 18 7.12 -6.39 9.41
C LYS A 18 6.57 -5.30 10.32
N ALA A 19 6.61 -4.05 9.87
CA ALA A 19 6.11 -2.91 10.62
C ALA A 19 4.60 -3.03 10.91
N LEU A 20 3.83 -3.49 9.93
CA LEU A 20 2.39 -3.71 10.09
C LEU A 20 2.11 -4.81 11.11
N ASN A 21 2.85 -5.93 11.05
CA ASN A 21 2.70 -7.01 12.03
C ASN A 21 3.02 -6.51 13.45
N GLU A 22 4.08 -5.72 13.59
CA GLU A 22 4.46 -5.15 14.89
C GLU A 22 3.41 -4.16 15.42
N ALA A 23 2.67 -3.51 14.53
CA ALA A 23 1.58 -2.61 14.90
C ALA A 23 0.26 -3.34 15.22
N GLY A 24 0.24 -4.65 15.14
CA GLY A 24 -0.93 -5.47 15.45
C GLY A 24 -1.83 -5.79 14.26
N VAL A 25 -1.40 -5.48 13.04
CA VAL A 25 -2.14 -5.85 11.83
C VAL A 25 -1.89 -7.33 11.54
N THR A 26 -2.95 -8.12 11.60
CA THR A 26 -2.84 -9.59 11.46
C THR A 26 -3.06 -10.08 10.04
N GLY A 27 -3.77 -9.32 9.21
CA GLY A 27 -4.05 -9.70 7.84
C GLY A 27 -3.82 -8.54 6.89
N MET A 28 -3.24 -8.85 5.75
CA MET A 28 -3.02 -7.86 4.70
C MET A 28 -3.09 -8.52 3.34
N THR A 29 -3.47 -7.75 2.34
CA THR A 29 -3.47 -8.18 0.95
C THR A 29 -2.38 -7.41 0.22
N VAL A 30 -1.57 -8.12 -0.54
CA VAL A 30 -0.46 -7.53 -1.30
C VAL A 30 -0.69 -7.78 -2.77
N SER A 31 -0.55 -6.73 -3.57
CA SER A 31 -0.64 -6.82 -5.03
C SER A 31 0.50 -6.08 -5.68
N GLU A 32 0.94 -6.60 -6.82
CA GLU A 32 1.86 -5.90 -7.68
C GLU A 32 1.06 -4.97 -8.58
N VAL A 33 1.46 -3.71 -8.62
CA VAL A 33 0.79 -2.68 -9.41
C VAL A 33 1.81 -1.86 -10.17
N LYS A 34 1.34 -1.07 -11.10
CA LYS A 34 2.19 -0.14 -11.84
C LYS A 34 1.76 1.27 -11.48
N GLY A 35 2.73 2.07 -11.09
CA GLY A 35 2.50 3.48 -10.81
C GLY A 35 2.80 4.35 -12.00
N PHE A 36 2.10 5.48 -12.06
CA PHE A 36 2.34 6.54 -13.01
C PHE A 36 2.36 7.85 -12.22
N GLY A 37 3.46 8.60 -12.32
CA GLY A 37 3.55 9.81 -11.53
C GLY A 37 4.85 10.56 -11.76
N ARG A 38 5.32 11.26 -10.74
CA ARG A 38 6.50 12.11 -10.83
C ARG A 38 7.82 11.37 -10.95
N GLN A 39 7.85 10.10 -10.57
CA GLN A 39 9.05 9.30 -10.74
C GLN A 39 9.24 9.08 -12.23
N LYS A 40 10.36 9.55 -12.76
CA LYS A 40 10.63 9.46 -14.19
C LYS A 40 10.85 8.01 -14.59
N GLY A 41 10.14 7.58 -15.62
CA GLY A 41 10.48 6.39 -16.35
C GLY A 41 11.72 6.62 -17.22
N HIS A 42 12.10 5.64 -17.99
CA HIS A 42 13.17 5.77 -18.97
C HIS A 42 12.59 6.01 -20.36
N THR A 43 13.39 6.60 -21.22
CA THR A 43 13.02 6.83 -22.61
C THR A 43 13.41 5.60 -23.45
N GLU A 44 12.48 5.13 -24.27
CA GLU A 44 12.72 4.06 -25.21
C GLU A 44 12.45 4.53 -26.63
N VAL A 45 13.17 3.97 -27.58
CA VAL A 45 12.96 4.23 -29.00
C VAL A 45 12.27 3.02 -29.63
N TYR A 46 11.13 3.24 -30.26
CA TYR A 46 10.38 2.22 -30.96
C TYR A 46 9.93 2.76 -32.32
N ARG A 47 10.32 2.07 -33.40
CA ARG A 47 10.02 2.45 -34.78
C ARG A 47 10.43 3.89 -35.10
N GLY A 48 11.56 4.35 -34.56
CA GLY A 48 12.08 5.69 -34.80
C GLY A 48 11.40 6.79 -33.98
N ALA A 49 10.46 6.46 -33.11
CA ALA A 49 9.83 7.40 -32.19
C ALA A 49 10.31 7.13 -30.76
N GLU A 50 10.55 8.18 -30.00
CA GLU A 50 10.89 8.07 -28.60
C GLU A 50 9.63 8.00 -27.75
N TYR A 51 9.63 7.08 -26.75
CA TYR A 51 8.58 6.98 -25.75
C TYR A 51 9.17 7.14 -24.38
N VAL A 52 8.49 7.88 -23.54
CA VAL A 52 8.81 7.94 -22.11
C VAL A 52 8.02 6.81 -21.44
N VAL A 53 8.72 5.88 -20.83
CA VAL A 53 8.08 4.80 -20.08
C VAL A 53 7.79 5.32 -18.68
N ASP A 54 6.53 5.63 -18.43
CA ASP A 54 6.08 6.27 -17.19
C ASP A 54 5.57 5.28 -16.15
N PHE A 55 5.31 4.03 -16.55
CA PHE A 55 4.81 3.01 -15.64
C PHE A 55 5.96 2.37 -14.87
N ILE A 56 5.87 2.45 -13.55
CA ILE A 56 6.90 1.98 -12.64
C ILE A 56 6.28 0.95 -11.71
N PRO A 57 6.96 -0.21 -11.52
CA PRO A 57 6.47 -1.22 -10.59
C PRO A 57 6.34 -0.67 -9.18
N LYS A 58 5.22 -0.99 -8.54
CA LYS A 58 4.91 -0.65 -7.15
C LYS A 58 4.26 -1.83 -6.48
N ILE A 59 4.22 -1.80 -5.16
CA ILE A 59 3.46 -2.76 -4.36
C ILE A 59 2.32 -2.01 -3.69
N LYS A 60 1.13 -2.61 -3.74
CA LYS A 60 -0.03 -2.15 -2.99
C LYS A 60 -0.25 -3.09 -1.81
N ILE A 61 -0.31 -2.54 -0.62
CA ILE A 61 -0.65 -3.28 0.59
C ILE A 61 -1.96 -2.72 1.12
N GLU A 62 -2.91 -3.61 1.38
CA GLU A 62 -4.22 -3.24 1.91
C GLU A 62 -4.47 -3.99 3.22
N ALA A 63 -4.99 -3.28 4.20
CA ALA A 63 -5.36 -3.87 5.48
C ALA A 63 -6.59 -3.16 6.05
N ALA A 64 -7.50 -3.93 6.62
CA ALA A 64 -8.64 -3.39 7.36
C ALA A 64 -8.27 -3.37 8.85
N VAL A 65 -8.47 -2.23 9.48
CA VAL A 65 -8.08 -1.99 10.87
C VAL A 65 -9.17 -1.23 11.62
N THR A 66 -9.05 -1.15 12.93
CA THR A 66 -9.91 -0.27 13.71
C THR A 66 -9.47 1.18 13.52
N ALA A 67 -10.39 2.11 13.75
CA ALA A 67 -10.07 3.54 13.65
C ALA A 67 -8.94 3.93 14.60
N GLU A 68 -8.90 3.33 15.78
CA GLU A 68 -7.89 3.62 16.81
C GLU A 68 -6.49 3.21 16.40
N MET A 69 -6.36 2.20 15.54
CA MET A 69 -5.06 1.71 15.04
C MET A 69 -4.45 2.62 13.97
N VAL A 70 -5.26 3.43 13.30
CA VAL A 70 -4.82 4.17 12.11
C VAL A 70 -3.59 5.04 12.37
N PRO A 71 -3.54 5.88 13.41
CA PRO A 71 -2.36 6.73 13.60
C PRO A 71 -1.05 5.94 13.73
N ALA A 72 -1.06 4.88 14.52
CA ALA A 72 0.13 4.05 14.74
C ALA A 72 0.53 3.30 13.46
N VAL A 73 -0.43 2.75 12.74
CA VAL A 73 -0.18 2.02 11.50
C VAL A 73 0.41 2.96 10.44
N VAL A 74 -0.19 4.13 10.26
CA VAL A 74 0.31 5.13 9.30
C VAL A 74 1.74 5.53 9.64
N GLU A 75 2.03 5.82 10.89
CA GLU A 75 3.37 6.22 11.33
C GLU A 75 4.40 5.11 11.07
N ARG A 76 4.03 3.86 11.32
CA ARG A 76 4.89 2.71 11.05
C ARG A 76 5.20 2.55 9.57
N ILE A 77 4.21 2.77 8.72
CA ILE A 77 4.41 2.70 7.26
C ILE A 77 5.32 3.84 6.81
N LEU A 78 5.10 5.04 7.30
CA LEU A 78 5.95 6.19 6.96
C LEU A 78 7.42 5.91 7.28
N THR A 79 7.69 5.38 8.46
CA THR A 79 9.05 5.07 8.89
C THR A 79 9.66 3.94 8.05
N ALA A 80 8.89 2.89 7.77
CA ALA A 80 9.39 1.71 7.05
C ALA A 80 9.58 1.95 5.56
N ALA A 81 8.69 2.71 4.93
CA ALA A 81 8.65 2.88 3.48
C ALA A 81 9.35 4.15 2.99
N GLY A 82 9.48 5.16 3.83
CA GLY A 82 10.00 6.46 3.42
C GLY A 82 11.51 6.45 3.18
N THR A 83 11.93 7.03 2.06
CA THR A 83 13.34 7.30 1.76
C THR A 83 13.61 8.80 1.63
N GLY A 84 12.55 9.62 1.56
CA GLY A 84 12.65 11.05 1.30
C GLY A 84 12.81 11.39 -0.17
N LYS A 85 12.74 10.37 -1.04
CA LYS A 85 12.91 10.55 -2.49
C LYS A 85 11.60 10.43 -3.22
N ILE A 86 11.53 10.99 -4.41
CA ILE A 86 10.40 10.84 -5.32
C ILE A 86 10.15 9.36 -5.58
N GLY A 87 8.88 8.98 -5.57
CA GLY A 87 8.48 7.59 -5.81
C GLY A 87 8.25 6.77 -4.55
N ASP A 88 8.39 7.35 -3.38
CA ASP A 88 8.13 6.64 -2.11
C ASP A 88 6.69 6.14 -1.99
N GLY A 89 5.76 6.77 -2.68
CA GLY A 89 4.37 6.34 -2.71
C GLY A 89 3.46 7.15 -1.81
N LYS A 90 2.30 6.60 -1.54
CA LYS A 90 1.26 7.26 -0.75
C LYS A 90 0.52 6.26 0.11
N ILE A 91 -0.08 6.77 1.16
CA ILE A 91 -0.97 6.02 2.03
C ILE A 91 -2.37 6.63 1.90
N PHE A 92 -3.35 5.78 1.69
CA PHE A 92 -4.76 6.17 1.62
C PHE A 92 -5.50 5.54 2.78
N VAL A 93 -6.38 6.29 3.41
CA VAL A 93 -7.22 5.79 4.49
C VAL A 93 -8.67 5.98 4.08
N TYR A 94 -9.42 4.88 4.07
CA TYR A 94 -10.82 4.86 3.66
C TYR A 94 -11.71 4.50 4.83
N ASP A 95 -12.89 5.08 4.88
CA ASP A 95 -13.95 4.58 5.75
C ASP A 95 -14.51 3.29 5.14
N LEU A 96 -14.64 2.27 5.98
CA LEU A 96 -15.30 1.03 5.58
C LEU A 96 -16.69 0.98 6.19
N GLU A 97 -17.70 0.85 5.34
CA GLU A 97 -19.08 0.68 5.80
C GLU A 97 -19.26 -0.68 6.46
N GLU A 98 -18.66 -1.70 5.88
CA GLU A 98 -18.80 -3.06 6.37
C GLU A 98 -17.61 -3.93 5.97
N VAL A 99 -17.29 -4.89 6.83
CA VAL A 99 -16.34 -5.97 6.53
C VAL A 99 -17.06 -7.28 6.85
N VAL A 100 -16.99 -8.24 5.94
CA VAL A 100 -17.59 -9.56 6.13
C VAL A 100 -16.51 -10.61 5.90
N ARG A 101 -16.34 -11.50 6.85
CA ARG A 101 -15.40 -12.62 6.70
C ARG A 101 -16.10 -13.74 5.93
N ILE A 102 -15.56 -14.11 4.80
CA ILE A 102 -16.20 -15.09 3.91
C ILE A 102 -16.36 -16.45 4.59
N ARG A 103 -15.32 -16.92 5.30
CA ARG A 103 -15.33 -18.24 5.91
C ARG A 103 -16.43 -18.41 6.97
N THR A 104 -16.66 -17.38 7.77
CA THR A 104 -17.53 -17.46 8.94
C THR A 104 -18.85 -16.70 8.80
N GLY A 105 -18.89 -15.73 7.87
CA GLY A 105 -20.00 -14.79 7.77
C GLY A 105 -20.01 -13.72 8.86
N GLU A 106 -19.01 -13.66 9.71
CA GLU A 106 -18.89 -12.62 10.72
C GLU A 106 -18.80 -11.24 10.07
N ARG A 107 -19.39 -10.25 10.72
CA ARG A 107 -19.51 -8.88 10.20
C ARG A 107 -18.96 -7.87 11.16
N GLY A 108 -18.54 -6.73 10.62
CA GLY A 108 -18.08 -5.60 11.40
C GLY A 108 -16.74 -5.88 12.06
N MET A 109 -16.57 -5.37 13.29
CA MET A 109 -15.31 -5.48 14.03
C MET A 109 -14.85 -6.91 14.22
N GLU A 110 -15.78 -7.85 14.34
CA GLU A 110 -15.45 -9.27 14.49
C GLU A 110 -14.84 -9.90 13.23
N ALA A 111 -15.04 -9.25 12.09
CA ALA A 111 -14.51 -9.71 10.81
C ALA A 111 -13.08 -9.24 10.51
N LEU A 112 -12.56 -8.36 11.31
CA LEU A 112 -11.21 -7.81 11.13
C LEU A 112 -10.12 -8.81 11.49
#